data_80d7257775f68d973a25705d468e04e7
#
_entry.id   80d7257775f68d973a25705d468e04e7
#
_cell.length_a   1.000
_cell.length_b   1.000
_cell.length_c   1.000
_cell.angle_alpha   90.00
_cell.angle_beta   90.00
_cell.angle_gamma   90.00
#
_symmetry.space_group_name_H-M   'P 1'
#
loop_
_entity.id
_entity.type
_entity.pdbx_description
1 polymer ?
#
loop_
_entity_poly.entity_id
_entity_poly.type
_entity_poly.pdbx_seq_one_letter_code
_entity_poly.pdbx_strand_id
1 'polypeptide(L)'
;MKARYLIVSVLVLLAMVLSSCAPAATPAPTSAPAAAEPAAGDNPCDSDPFGCAKIDPGQTIKIGMGAPMTGDNAQFGIDISQGSKIALKDAGEFEGFTFELVTEDDGGTPEGGASVANKLASDPTVVAIAGHIFSGATEAAMPIYEKVGIPMMSPSATNPPLTQKGSKVFNRVAFTDAAQGKFAAEYLFEKLGFKKIAVMHDGQAYGQGLAEVVEARFTELGGEVVAKEAITPGETDYTAPLSAVAAKSPEAIYYGGYVQEAVVLVPQMAQSGLEGVVFFGCDGTYGEDFIAKTAAAGEGAYAVALVPAASDAVTKFNETYQADFGAAAGSLSPYTWNAYDSAAVLVAAIKSVAFKGEDGSLYVPRGALVDAVRGTKGFQGLSGVLACDATGECNASGPIFYIVKDGKWVPAE
;
A
#
# COMPACT_ATOMS: atom_id res chain seq x y z
N MET A 1 -74.47 11.20 -19.95
CA MET A 1 -73.71 10.61 -18.79
C MET A 1 -72.24 10.19 -19.12
N LYS A 2 -71.85 10.12 -20.38
CA LYS A 2 -70.45 9.71 -20.75
C LYS A 2 -69.41 10.85 -20.76
N ALA A 3 -69.80 12.11 -20.85
CA ALA A 3 -68.88 13.24 -20.91
C ALA A 3 -68.39 13.77 -19.56
N ARG A 4 -69.07 13.45 -18.46
CA ARG A 4 -68.68 13.88 -17.09
C ARG A 4 -67.54 13.05 -16.47
N TYR A 5 -67.36 11.79 -16.90
CA TYR A 5 -66.29 10.91 -16.41
C TYR A 5 -64.95 11.16 -17.08
N LEU A 6 -64.98 11.71 -18.32
CA LEU A 6 -63.72 12.00 -19.04
C LEU A 6 -62.98 13.22 -18.47
N ILE A 7 -63.74 14.22 -17.95
CA ILE A 7 -63.14 15.45 -17.37
C ILE A 7 -62.53 15.17 -15.99
N VAL A 8 -63.12 14.28 -15.21
CA VAL A 8 -62.56 13.91 -13.91
C VAL A 8 -61.29 13.05 -14.04
N SER A 9 -61.24 12.17 -15.05
CA SER A 9 -60.03 11.34 -15.29
C SER A 9 -58.85 12.15 -15.83
N VAL A 10 -59.10 13.21 -16.61
CA VAL A 10 -58.01 14.08 -17.09
C VAL A 10 -57.47 15.01 -16.02
N LEU A 11 -58.30 15.46 -15.07
CA LEU A 11 -57.88 16.29 -13.94
C LEU A 11 -57.09 15.49 -12.89
N VAL A 12 -57.33 14.19 -12.70
CA VAL A 12 -56.54 13.31 -11.79
C VAL A 12 -55.18 12.96 -12.44
N LEU A 13 -55.12 12.79 -13.76
CA LEU A 13 -53.88 12.56 -14.46
C LEU A 13 -52.98 13.81 -14.52
N LEU A 14 -53.56 15.02 -14.58
CA LEU A 14 -52.78 16.26 -14.60
C LEU A 14 -52.19 16.63 -13.22
N ALA A 15 -52.81 16.14 -12.11
CA ALA A 15 -52.31 16.33 -10.76
C ALA A 15 -51.11 15.43 -10.40
N MET A 16 -50.88 14.31 -11.13
CA MET A 16 -49.75 13.41 -10.91
C MET A 16 -48.47 13.78 -11.70
N VAL A 17 -48.53 14.72 -12.62
CA VAL A 17 -47.35 15.12 -13.45
C VAL A 17 -46.62 16.34 -12.88
N LEU A 18 -47.19 17.03 -11.87
CA LEU A 18 -46.57 18.21 -11.25
C LEU A 18 -45.79 17.94 -9.95
N SER A 19 -45.59 16.67 -9.53
CA SER A 19 -44.90 16.32 -8.30
C SER A 19 -43.48 15.72 -8.48
N SER A 20 -42.80 15.91 -9.64
CA SER A 20 -41.49 15.30 -9.85
C SER A 20 -40.46 16.30 -10.41
N CYS A 21 -40.20 17.38 -9.68
CA CYS A 21 -38.99 18.17 -9.82
C CYS A 21 -38.64 18.83 -8.48
N ALA A 22 -38.34 17.98 -7.47
CA ALA A 22 -37.52 18.43 -6.36
C ALA A 22 -36.08 17.95 -6.68
N PRO A 23 -35.04 18.79 -6.61
CA PRO A 23 -33.68 18.34 -6.73
C PRO A 23 -33.42 17.32 -5.62
N ALA A 24 -32.84 16.17 -6.00
CA ALA A 24 -32.39 15.17 -5.05
C ALA A 24 -31.45 15.83 -4.05
N ALA A 25 -31.84 15.87 -2.79
CA ALA A 25 -30.95 16.28 -1.71
C ALA A 25 -29.77 15.31 -1.69
N THR A 26 -28.57 15.87 -1.88
CA THR A 26 -27.31 15.17 -1.65
C THR A 26 -27.38 14.54 -0.26
N PRO A 27 -27.17 13.22 -0.09
CA PRO A 27 -27.13 12.65 1.24
C PRO A 27 -26.00 13.34 2.01
N ALA A 28 -26.35 13.92 3.15
CA ALA A 28 -25.38 14.43 4.11
C ALA A 28 -24.43 13.28 4.49
N PRO A 29 -23.13 13.53 4.68
CA PRO A 29 -22.21 12.52 5.13
C PRO A 29 -22.76 11.89 6.41
N THR A 30 -23.01 10.59 6.38
CA THR A 30 -23.40 9.82 7.55
C THR A 30 -22.23 9.91 8.52
N SER A 31 -22.39 10.66 9.59
CA SER A 31 -21.45 10.65 10.71
C SER A 31 -21.28 9.20 11.16
N ALA A 32 -20.06 8.75 11.32
CA ALA A 32 -19.75 7.49 11.99
C ALA A 32 -20.57 7.40 13.29
N PRO A 33 -21.06 6.22 13.68
CA PRO A 33 -21.76 6.06 14.95
C PRO A 33 -20.85 6.64 16.04
N ALA A 34 -21.33 7.62 16.78
CA ALA A 34 -20.65 8.11 17.97
C ALA A 34 -20.39 6.88 18.85
N ALA A 35 -19.13 6.65 19.20
CA ALA A 35 -18.77 5.67 20.20
C ALA A 35 -19.65 5.97 21.44
N ALA A 36 -20.31 4.95 22.00
CA ALA A 36 -21.10 5.10 23.22
C ALA A 36 -20.16 5.65 24.30
N GLU A 37 -20.53 6.77 24.93
CA GLU A 37 -19.79 7.29 26.08
C GLU A 37 -19.69 6.16 27.13
N PRO A 38 -18.49 5.85 27.66
CA PRO A 38 -18.32 4.85 28.71
C PRO A 38 -19.15 5.26 29.93
N ALA A 39 -19.83 4.30 30.52
CA ALA A 39 -20.54 4.52 31.78
C ALA A 39 -19.54 5.00 32.84
N ALA A 40 -19.87 6.06 33.58
CA ALA A 40 -19.02 6.61 34.61
C ALA A 40 -18.68 5.54 35.66
N GLY A 41 -17.44 5.03 35.63
CA GLY A 41 -16.96 4.05 36.61
C GLY A 41 -15.83 3.12 36.14
N ASP A 42 -15.79 2.72 34.87
CA ASP A 42 -14.76 1.82 34.38
C ASP A 42 -13.74 2.56 33.49
N ASN A 43 -12.50 2.63 33.96
CA ASN A 43 -11.42 3.16 33.13
C ASN A 43 -11.19 2.19 31.94
N PRO A 44 -11.35 2.64 30.67
CA PRO A 44 -11.20 1.78 29.50
C PRO A 44 -9.85 1.05 29.45
N CYS A 45 -8.83 1.61 30.10
CA CYS A 45 -7.50 1.01 30.17
C CYS A 45 -7.45 -0.26 31.04
N ASP A 46 -8.31 -0.35 32.08
CA ASP A 46 -8.31 -1.50 33.00
C ASP A 46 -8.99 -2.73 32.37
N SER A 47 -9.90 -2.50 31.41
CA SER A 47 -10.62 -3.56 30.69
C SER A 47 -9.95 -3.94 29.36
N ASP A 48 -9.03 -3.11 28.84
CA ASP A 48 -8.34 -3.38 27.59
C ASP A 48 -7.29 -4.50 27.77
N PRO A 49 -7.28 -5.53 26.91
CA PRO A 49 -6.39 -6.69 27.05
C PRO A 49 -4.90 -6.35 26.97
N PHE A 50 -4.54 -5.20 26.40
CA PHE A 50 -3.16 -4.71 26.27
C PHE A 50 -2.92 -3.44 27.08
N GLY A 51 -3.91 -2.98 27.86
CA GLY A 51 -3.87 -1.71 28.56
C GLY A 51 -3.86 -0.51 27.62
N CYS A 52 -3.45 0.64 28.12
CA CYS A 52 -3.35 1.88 27.35
C CYS A 52 -1.90 2.29 27.09
N ALA A 53 -1.66 2.90 25.94
CA ALA A 53 -0.55 3.83 25.82
C ALA A 53 -0.91 5.12 26.56
N LYS A 54 0.04 5.68 27.31
CA LYS A 54 -0.10 6.95 28.02
C LYS A 54 0.87 7.96 27.44
N ILE A 55 0.34 9.10 27.02
CA ILE A 55 1.09 10.24 26.49
C ILE A 55 0.94 11.39 27.48
N ASP A 56 2.01 11.75 28.16
CA ASP A 56 1.98 12.82 29.17
C ASP A 56 1.93 14.21 28.49
N PRO A 57 1.42 15.24 29.20
CA PRO A 57 1.40 16.61 28.68
C PRO A 57 2.77 17.07 28.18
N GLY A 58 2.82 17.60 26.95
CA GLY A 58 4.06 18.03 26.29
C GLY A 58 4.80 16.94 25.50
N GLN A 59 4.32 15.69 25.52
CA GLN A 59 4.78 14.63 24.63
C GLN A 59 3.96 14.62 23.33
N THR A 60 4.45 13.86 22.33
CA THR A 60 3.78 13.65 21.04
C THR A 60 3.14 12.26 20.97
N ILE A 61 2.07 12.14 20.17
CA ILE A 61 1.49 10.84 19.78
C ILE A 61 2.38 10.27 18.69
N LYS A 62 3.14 9.22 19.00
CA LYS A 62 4.10 8.64 18.05
C LYS A 62 3.46 7.54 17.20
N ILE A 63 3.64 7.66 15.90
CA ILE A 63 3.39 6.60 14.92
C ILE A 63 4.75 6.12 14.43
N GLY A 64 5.06 4.84 14.66
CA GLY A 64 6.32 4.24 14.21
C GLY A 64 6.30 3.87 12.74
N MET A 65 7.47 3.78 12.13
CA MET A 65 7.66 3.27 10.77
C MET A 65 8.99 2.51 10.70
N GLY A 66 8.97 1.24 10.27
CA GLY A 66 10.16 0.51 9.83
C GLY A 66 10.22 0.51 8.31
N ALA A 67 11.36 0.91 7.76
CA ALA A 67 11.56 1.04 6.33
C ALA A 67 13.06 1.00 5.97
N PRO A 68 13.48 0.60 4.75
CA PRO A 68 14.85 0.78 4.30
C PRO A 68 15.11 2.28 4.09
N MET A 69 15.83 2.91 5.02
CA MET A 69 16.15 4.33 4.98
C MET A 69 17.52 4.61 4.39
N THR A 70 18.34 3.57 4.27
CA THR A 70 19.69 3.60 3.69
C THR A 70 19.85 2.48 2.66
N GLY A 71 20.94 2.53 1.86
CA GLY A 71 21.23 1.55 0.80
C GLY A 71 20.44 1.79 -0.49
N ASP A 72 20.47 0.80 -1.38
CA ASP A 72 19.98 0.95 -2.76
C ASP A 72 18.43 0.96 -2.88
N ASN A 73 17.72 0.54 -1.82
CA ASN A 73 16.27 0.61 -1.75
C ASN A 73 15.74 1.78 -0.87
N ALA A 74 16.63 2.70 -0.48
CA ALA A 74 16.27 3.84 0.40
C ALA A 74 15.18 4.73 -0.20
N GLN A 75 15.04 4.81 -1.52
CA GLN A 75 13.99 5.58 -2.19
C GLN A 75 12.59 5.22 -1.70
N PHE A 76 12.32 3.92 -1.41
CA PHE A 76 11.03 3.49 -0.88
C PHE A 76 10.76 4.04 0.53
N GLY A 77 11.74 3.93 1.42
CA GLY A 77 11.63 4.45 2.78
C GLY A 77 11.49 5.97 2.82
N ILE A 78 12.26 6.67 2.00
CA ILE A 78 12.21 8.14 1.88
C ILE A 78 10.81 8.56 1.41
N ASP A 79 10.33 8.05 0.28
CA ASP A 79 9.04 8.39 -0.31
C ASP A 79 7.87 8.13 0.66
N ILE A 80 7.82 6.91 1.21
CA ILE A 80 6.75 6.48 2.11
C ILE A 80 6.75 7.30 3.40
N SER A 81 7.93 7.60 3.96
CA SER A 81 8.02 8.47 5.13
C SER A 81 7.54 9.89 4.85
N GLN A 82 7.82 10.41 3.66
CA GLN A 82 7.38 11.74 3.23
C GLN A 82 5.86 11.81 3.06
N GLY A 83 5.25 10.82 2.38
CA GLY A 83 3.79 10.73 2.25
C GLY A 83 3.10 10.66 3.62
N SER A 84 3.61 9.84 4.53
CA SER A 84 3.09 9.70 5.90
C SER A 84 3.24 11.00 6.71
N LYS A 85 4.34 11.74 6.57
CA LYS A 85 4.55 13.04 7.25
C LYS A 85 3.52 14.07 6.84
N ILE A 86 3.11 14.11 5.56
CA ILE A 86 2.04 15.01 5.11
C ILE A 86 0.73 14.67 5.82
N ALA A 87 0.38 13.38 5.93
CA ALA A 87 -0.83 12.96 6.63
C ALA A 87 -0.85 13.40 8.09
N LEU A 88 0.28 13.29 8.80
CA LEU A 88 0.40 13.74 10.19
C LEU A 88 0.34 15.28 10.31
N LYS A 89 0.93 16.00 9.35
CA LYS A 89 0.84 17.47 9.28
C LYS A 89 -0.61 17.91 9.06
N ASP A 90 -1.34 17.25 8.16
CA ASP A 90 -2.75 17.53 7.87
C ASP A 90 -3.67 17.16 9.04
N ALA A 91 -3.30 16.16 9.84
CA ALA A 91 -4.03 15.76 11.04
C ALA A 91 -4.09 16.86 12.11
N GLY A 92 -3.08 17.75 12.14
CA GLY A 92 -2.95 18.84 13.13
C GLY A 92 -2.83 18.31 14.55
N GLU A 93 -3.39 19.07 15.49
CA GLU A 93 -3.44 18.70 16.91
C GLU A 93 -4.71 17.92 17.26
N PHE A 94 -4.59 17.03 18.24
CA PHE A 94 -5.71 16.32 18.84
C PHE A 94 -5.61 16.40 20.36
N GLU A 95 -6.64 16.95 21.03
CA GLU A 95 -6.69 17.17 22.48
C GLU A 95 -5.48 17.94 23.09
N GLY A 96 -4.78 18.73 22.26
CA GLY A 96 -3.56 19.46 22.62
C GLY A 96 -2.26 18.67 22.43
N PHE A 97 -2.32 17.52 21.75
CA PHE A 97 -1.17 16.70 21.39
C PHE A 97 -0.95 16.72 19.87
N THR A 98 0.30 16.77 19.45
CA THR A 98 0.70 16.66 18.03
C THR A 98 1.08 15.22 17.68
N PHE A 99 1.00 14.87 16.40
CA PHE A 99 1.47 13.59 15.89
C PHE A 99 2.92 13.69 15.42
N GLU A 100 3.68 12.61 15.65
CA GLU A 100 5.07 12.49 15.22
C GLU A 100 5.28 11.15 14.50
N LEU A 101 5.98 11.16 13.34
CA LEU A 101 6.44 9.94 12.69
C LEU A 101 7.84 9.59 13.17
N VAL A 102 7.98 8.45 13.84
CA VAL A 102 9.27 7.88 14.26
C VAL A 102 9.71 6.85 13.22
N THR A 103 10.61 7.24 12.35
CA THR A 103 11.12 6.38 11.27
C THR A 103 12.42 5.69 11.71
N GLU A 104 12.47 4.37 11.56
CA GLU A 104 13.63 3.53 11.87
C GLU A 104 14.06 2.74 10.62
N ASP A 105 15.37 2.62 10.43
CA ASP A 105 15.94 1.87 9.32
C ASP A 105 15.93 0.37 9.61
N ASP A 106 15.12 -0.38 8.88
CA ASP A 106 15.06 -1.85 8.96
C ASP A 106 15.86 -2.53 7.83
N GLY A 107 16.50 -1.74 6.97
CA GLY A 107 17.27 -2.21 5.81
C GLY A 107 16.46 -3.06 4.83
N GLY A 108 15.14 -3.12 4.96
CA GLY A 108 14.25 -3.99 4.17
C GLY A 108 14.40 -5.48 4.47
N THR A 109 15.09 -5.87 5.55
CA THR A 109 15.38 -7.27 5.88
C THR A 109 14.50 -7.79 7.03
N PRO A 110 14.26 -9.13 7.11
CA PRO A 110 13.53 -9.71 8.25
C PRO A 110 14.21 -9.43 9.59
N GLU A 111 15.53 -9.51 9.68
CA GLU A 111 16.30 -9.26 10.90
C GLU A 111 16.19 -7.79 11.32
N GLY A 112 16.31 -6.86 10.38
CA GLY A 112 16.09 -5.44 10.61
C GLY A 112 14.68 -5.13 11.05
N GLY A 113 13.69 -5.73 10.39
CA GLY A 113 12.27 -5.63 10.76
C GLY A 113 11.99 -6.04 12.20
N ALA A 114 12.51 -7.21 12.62
CA ALA A 114 12.38 -7.67 14.01
C ALA A 114 13.10 -6.74 15.01
N SER A 115 14.29 -6.25 14.66
CA SER A 115 15.07 -5.34 15.51
C SER A 115 14.33 -4.01 15.71
N VAL A 116 13.85 -3.40 14.63
CA VAL A 116 13.09 -2.15 14.64
C VAL A 116 11.77 -2.33 15.40
N ALA A 117 11.07 -3.45 15.17
CA ALA A 117 9.82 -3.73 15.88
C ALA A 117 10.02 -3.81 17.40
N ASN A 118 11.09 -4.47 17.88
CA ASN A 118 11.43 -4.50 19.31
C ASN A 118 11.71 -3.09 19.85
N LYS A 119 12.43 -2.25 19.07
CA LYS A 119 12.73 -0.87 19.48
C LYS A 119 11.47 -0.04 19.60
N LEU A 120 10.62 -0.03 18.55
CA LEU A 120 9.38 0.75 18.52
C LEU A 120 8.36 0.25 19.56
N ALA A 121 8.24 -1.06 19.76
CA ALA A 121 7.35 -1.65 20.76
C ALA A 121 7.78 -1.37 22.20
N SER A 122 9.05 -1.05 22.43
CA SER A 122 9.58 -0.69 23.76
C SER A 122 9.31 0.76 24.15
N ASP A 123 8.96 1.65 23.21
CA ASP A 123 8.55 3.03 23.48
C ASP A 123 7.05 3.07 23.81
N PRO A 124 6.65 3.39 25.05
CA PRO A 124 5.25 3.38 25.46
C PRO A 124 4.40 4.44 24.74
N THR A 125 5.02 5.44 24.14
CA THR A 125 4.36 6.53 23.41
C THR A 125 4.13 6.22 21.92
N VAL A 126 4.71 5.10 21.41
CA VAL A 126 4.37 4.57 20.08
C VAL A 126 3.05 3.82 20.17
N VAL A 127 2.04 4.30 19.47
CA VAL A 127 0.67 3.78 19.57
C VAL A 127 0.26 2.94 18.35
N ALA A 128 0.85 3.19 17.18
CA ALA A 128 0.55 2.50 15.93
C ALA A 128 1.75 2.49 14.99
N ILE A 129 1.74 1.66 13.96
CA ILE A 129 2.81 1.53 12.97
C ILE A 129 2.27 1.79 11.56
N ALA A 130 2.77 2.83 10.89
CA ALA A 130 2.58 3.07 9.45
C ALA A 130 3.68 2.31 8.67
N GLY A 131 3.54 1.02 8.55
CA GLY A 131 4.57 0.10 8.03
C GLY A 131 4.40 -1.31 8.61
N HIS A 132 5.45 -2.19 8.61
CA HIS A 132 6.68 -2.03 7.82
C HIS A 132 6.35 -2.01 6.32
N ILE A 133 7.33 -1.65 5.50
CA ILE A 133 7.03 -1.43 4.07
C ILE A 133 7.44 -2.62 3.19
N PHE A 134 8.44 -3.41 3.54
CA PHE A 134 8.82 -4.61 2.81
C PHE A 134 8.23 -5.87 3.46
N SER A 135 7.76 -6.81 2.63
CA SER A 135 7.01 -7.99 3.10
C SER A 135 7.78 -8.85 4.10
N GLY A 136 9.07 -9.10 3.85
CA GLY A 136 9.90 -9.90 4.77
C GLY A 136 10.11 -9.22 6.13
N ALA A 137 10.40 -7.91 6.14
CA ALA A 137 10.52 -7.11 7.36
C ALA A 137 9.19 -7.06 8.13
N THR A 138 8.07 -6.87 7.41
CA THR A 138 6.71 -6.87 7.97
C THR A 138 6.40 -8.20 8.63
N GLU A 139 6.67 -9.32 7.97
CA GLU A 139 6.42 -10.66 8.49
C GLU A 139 7.13 -10.92 9.82
N ALA A 140 8.40 -10.50 9.91
CA ALA A 140 9.19 -10.64 11.13
C ALA A 140 8.74 -9.69 12.26
N ALA A 141 8.22 -8.51 11.92
CA ALA A 141 7.75 -7.51 12.87
C ALA A 141 6.38 -7.82 13.48
N MET A 142 5.46 -8.41 12.70
CA MET A 142 4.07 -8.67 13.08
C MET A 142 3.89 -9.31 14.45
N PRO A 143 4.56 -10.46 14.80
CA PRO A 143 4.34 -11.12 16.09
C PRO A 143 4.83 -10.28 17.28
N ILE A 144 5.76 -9.36 17.05
CA ILE A 144 6.28 -8.46 18.11
C ILE A 144 5.22 -7.42 18.46
N TYR A 145 4.61 -6.77 17.45
CA TYR A 145 3.54 -5.81 17.67
C TYR A 145 2.25 -6.46 18.16
N GLU A 146 1.93 -7.67 17.69
CA GLU A 146 0.76 -8.42 18.14
C GLU A 146 0.81 -8.72 19.65
N LYS A 147 1.99 -9.04 20.17
CA LYS A 147 2.20 -9.33 21.60
C LYS A 147 1.85 -8.13 22.49
N VAL A 148 2.00 -6.90 21.99
CA VAL A 148 1.80 -5.66 22.76
C VAL A 148 0.58 -4.85 22.31
N GLY A 149 -0.22 -5.37 21.36
CA GLY A 149 -1.43 -4.72 20.88
C GLY A 149 -1.17 -3.41 20.10
N ILE A 150 -0.11 -3.34 19.31
CA ILE A 150 0.17 -2.19 18.45
C ILE A 150 -0.31 -2.49 17.02
N PRO A 151 -1.33 -1.79 16.49
CA PRO A 151 -1.80 -2.02 15.13
C PRO A 151 -0.81 -1.51 14.09
N MET A 152 -0.77 -2.22 12.96
CA MET A 152 0.02 -1.91 11.78
C MET A 152 -0.90 -1.59 10.61
N MET A 153 -0.54 -0.58 9.81
CA MET A 153 -1.13 -0.30 8.51
C MET A 153 -0.01 -0.14 7.49
N SER A 154 0.24 -1.20 6.71
CA SER A 154 1.29 -1.15 5.69
C SER A 154 0.81 -0.48 4.41
N PRO A 155 1.59 0.46 3.85
CA PRO A 155 1.29 1.06 2.55
C PRO A 155 1.69 0.17 1.37
N SER A 156 2.57 -0.83 1.57
CA SER A 156 3.32 -1.46 0.48
C SER A 156 3.71 -2.93 0.67
N ALA A 157 3.48 -3.54 1.84
CA ALA A 157 3.78 -4.97 2.03
C ALA A 157 2.68 -5.83 1.39
N THR A 158 2.92 -6.32 0.18
CA THR A 158 1.93 -6.92 -0.72
C THR A 158 1.81 -8.44 -0.64
N ASN A 159 2.77 -9.14 -0.03
CA ASN A 159 2.79 -10.62 0.02
C ASN A 159 1.48 -11.18 0.64
N PRO A 160 0.73 -12.09 -0.05
CA PRO A 160 -0.56 -12.60 0.41
C PRO A 160 -0.54 -13.27 1.79
N PRO A 161 0.45 -14.10 2.16
CA PRO A 161 0.52 -14.72 3.48
C PRO A 161 0.43 -13.77 4.68
N LEU A 162 0.78 -12.48 4.52
CA LEU A 162 0.76 -11.51 5.64
C LEU A 162 -0.64 -11.36 6.26
N THR A 163 -1.70 -11.39 5.46
CA THR A 163 -3.09 -11.32 5.93
C THR A 163 -3.71 -12.70 6.19
N GLN A 164 -3.15 -13.75 5.59
CA GLN A 164 -3.66 -15.12 5.73
C GLN A 164 -3.23 -15.82 7.02
N LYS A 165 -2.22 -15.30 7.72
CA LYS A 165 -1.71 -15.85 9.00
C LYS A 165 -2.62 -15.57 10.19
N GLY A 166 -3.68 -14.79 10.03
CA GLY A 166 -4.67 -14.52 11.06
C GLY A 166 -4.22 -13.47 12.09
N SER A 167 -3.21 -12.66 11.78
CA SER A 167 -2.82 -11.54 12.64
C SER A 167 -3.97 -10.55 12.81
N LYS A 168 -4.19 -10.10 14.04
CA LYS A 168 -5.20 -9.09 14.36
C LYS A 168 -4.66 -7.68 14.17
N VAL A 169 -3.36 -7.49 14.28
CA VAL A 169 -2.74 -6.15 14.25
C VAL A 169 -2.36 -5.71 12.84
N PHE A 170 -2.10 -6.62 11.91
CA PHE A 170 -1.65 -6.27 10.57
C PHE A 170 -2.81 -5.92 9.63
N ASN A 171 -2.71 -4.77 8.98
CA ASN A 171 -3.60 -4.29 7.92
C ASN A 171 -2.75 -3.67 6.81
N ARG A 172 -3.30 -3.59 5.59
CA ARG A 172 -2.62 -2.92 4.46
C ARG A 172 -3.59 -2.20 3.55
N VAL A 173 -3.13 -1.08 2.97
CA VAL A 173 -3.87 -0.32 1.94
C VAL A 173 -3.42 -0.67 0.52
N ALA A 174 -2.27 -1.32 0.34
CA ALA A 174 -1.83 -1.81 -0.96
C ALA A 174 -2.67 -3.01 -1.44
N PHE A 175 -2.71 -3.24 -2.75
CA PHE A 175 -3.23 -4.49 -3.32
C PHE A 175 -2.31 -5.68 -2.96
N THR A 176 -2.75 -6.90 -3.25
CA THR A 176 -1.97 -8.11 -2.99
C THR A 176 -1.19 -8.58 -4.22
N ASP A 177 -0.09 -9.29 -4.00
CA ASP A 177 0.66 -9.97 -5.06
C ASP A 177 -0.20 -11.01 -5.78
N ALA A 178 -1.21 -11.57 -5.11
CA ALA A 178 -2.19 -12.44 -5.77
C ALA A 178 -2.96 -11.71 -6.88
N ALA A 179 -3.31 -10.44 -6.66
CA ALA A 179 -3.96 -9.62 -7.69
C ALA A 179 -2.94 -9.16 -8.74
N GLN A 180 -1.78 -8.66 -8.32
CA GLN A 180 -0.73 -8.18 -9.24
C GLN A 180 -0.22 -9.28 -10.16
N GLY A 181 0.18 -10.42 -9.59
CA GLY A 181 0.76 -11.52 -10.36
C GLY A 181 -0.23 -12.15 -11.35
N LYS A 182 -1.52 -12.27 -10.94
CA LYS A 182 -2.57 -12.68 -11.84
C LYS A 182 -2.72 -11.73 -13.01
N PHE A 183 -2.79 -10.43 -12.73
CA PHE A 183 -2.92 -9.39 -13.76
C PHE A 183 -1.69 -9.35 -14.69
N ALA A 184 -0.47 -9.50 -14.14
CA ALA A 184 0.77 -9.57 -14.92
C ALA A 184 0.79 -10.77 -15.87
N ALA A 185 0.41 -11.96 -15.40
CA ALA A 185 0.34 -13.16 -16.24
C ALA A 185 -0.68 -13.01 -17.37
N GLU A 186 -1.87 -12.46 -17.09
CA GLU A 186 -2.90 -12.19 -18.07
C GLU A 186 -2.41 -11.16 -19.12
N TYR A 187 -1.74 -10.10 -18.68
CA TYR A 187 -1.19 -9.08 -19.57
C TYR A 187 -0.11 -9.65 -20.50
N LEU A 188 0.83 -10.43 -19.95
CA LEU A 188 1.87 -11.11 -20.73
C LEU A 188 1.27 -12.07 -21.77
N PHE A 189 0.29 -12.89 -21.37
CA PHE A 189 -0.25 -13.94 -22.23
C PHE A 189 -1.30 -13.45 -23.23
N GLU A 190 -2.26 -12.62 -22.77
CA GLU A 190 -3.42 -12.21 -23.57
C GLU A 190 -3.16 -10.91 -24.34
N LYS A 191 -2.53 -9.91 -23.68
CA LYS A 191 -2.31 -8.59 -24.27
C LYS A 191 -1.03 -8.53 -25.11
N LEU A 192 0.11 -9.00 -24.56
CA LEU A 192 1.39 -9.03 -25.29
C LEU A 192 1.54 -10.26 -26.17
N GLY A 193 0.72 -11.29 -25.95
CA GLY A 193 0.67 -12.48 -26.79
C GLY A 193 1.79 -13.50 -26.56
N PHE A 194 2.61 -13.31 -25.52
CA PHE A 194 3.74 -14.20 -25.20
C PHE A 194 3.25 -15.58 -24.79
N LYS A 195 3.98 -16.62 -25.22
CA LYS A 195 3.69 -18.03 -24.93
C LYS A 195 4.77 -18.69 -24.11
N LYS A 196 5.98 -18.11 -24.10
CA LYS A 196 7.15 -18.62 -23.37
C LYS A 196 7.80 -17.50 -22.57
N ILE A 197 7.78 -17.63 -21.25
CA ILE A 197 8.46 -16.67 -20.37
C ILE A 197 9.47 -17.38 -19.47
N ALA A 198 10.46 -16.62 -19.03
CA ALA A 198 11.24 -16.98 -17.85
C ALA A 198 10.70 -16.23 -16.64
N VAL A 199 10.78 -16.83 -15.47
CA VAL A 199 10.45 -16.22 -14.19
C VAL A 199 11.71 -16.14 -13.36
N MET A 200 12.07 -14.95 -12.90
CA MET A 200 13.21 -14.71 -12.02
C MET A 200 12.74 -14.01 -10.74
N HIS A 201 13.43 -14.24 -9.62
CA HIS A 201 13.11 -13.55 -8.36
C HIS A 201 14.36 -13.44 -7.46
N ASP A 202 14.27 -12.51 -6.49
CA ASP A 202 15.34 -12.22 -5.53
C ASP A 202 15.43 -13.20 -4.34
N GLY A 203 14.61 -14.25 -4.32
CA GLY A 203 14.55 -15.23 -3.22
C GLY A 203 13.93 -14.72 -1.93
N GLN A 204 13.51 -13.45 -1.86
CA GLN A 204 12.86 -12.89 -0.69
C GLN A 204 11.34 -13.17 -0.71
N ALA A 205 10.70 -13.04 0.46
CA ALA A 205 9.28 -13.38 0.65
C ALA A 205 8.36 -12.67 -0.37
N TYR A 206 8.64 -11.40 -0.68
CA TYR A 206 7.90 -10.64 -1.69
C TYR A 206 8.15 -11.17 -3.10
N GLY A 207 9.40 -11.08 -3.58
CA GLY A 207 9.71 -11.38 -4.98
C GLY A 207 9.43 -12.83 -5.36
N GLN A 208 9.77 -13.79 -4.48
CA GLN A 208 9.46 -15.20 -4.70
C GLN A 208 7.95 -15.44 -4.73
N GLY A 209 7.20 -14.92 -3.74
CA GLY A 209 5.76 -15.13 -3.68
C GLY A 209 5.02 -14.58 -4.90
N LEU A 210 5.42 -13.40 -5.38
CA LEU A 210 4.86 -12.79 -6.58
C LEU A 210 5.21 -13.60 -7.85
N ALA A 211 6.45 -14.06 -7.98
CA ALA A 211 6.91 -14.89 -9.08
C ALA A 211 6.11 -16.21 -9.18
N GLU A 212 5.83 -16.85 -8.03
CA GLU A 212 5.02 -18.06 -7.94
C GLU A 212 3.57 -17.84 -8.43
N VAL A 213 2.96 -16.69 -8.11
CA VAL A 213 1.61 -16.32 -8.59
C VAL A 213 1.60 -16.15 -10.11
N VAL A 214 2.59 -15.46 -10.66
CA VAL A 214 2.70 -15.24 -12.12
C VAL A 214 2.89 -16.57 -12.84
N GLU A 215 3.79 -17.41 -12.37
CA GLU A 215 4.03 -18.73 -12.92
C GLU A 215 2.76 -19.57 -12.96
N ALA A 216 2.08 -19.68 -11.82
CA ALA A 216 0.86 -20.48 -11.72
C ALA A 216 -0.20 -19.98 -12.71
N ARG A 217 -0.46 -18.66 -12.74
CA ARG A 217 -1.49 -18.11 -13.62
C ARG A 217 -1.11 -18.16 -15.08
N PHE A 218 0.15 -17.90 -15.44
CA PHE A 218 0.62 -17.98 -16.82
C PHE A 218 0.48 -19.41 -17.38
N THR A 219 0.79 -20.40 -16.56
CA THR A 219 0.63 -21.83 -16.90
C THR A 219 -0.86 -22.22 -17.05
N GLU A 220 -1.74 -21.73 -16.16
CA GLU A 220 -3.20 -21.92 -16.28
C GLU A 220 -3.76 -21.38 -17.60
N LEU A 221 -3.21 -20.27 -18.11
CA LEU A 221 -3.60 -19.67 -19.38
C LEU A 221 -3.09 -20.47 -20.60
N GLY A 222 -2.26 -21.48 -20.39
CA GLY A 222 -1.64 -22.30 -21.44
C GLY A 222 -0.28 -21.80 -21.90
N GLY A 223 0.34 -20.88 -21.17
CA GLY A 223 1.73 -20.45 -21.38
C GLY A 223 2.74 -21.44 -20.82
N GLU A 224 3.98 -21.36 -21.30
CA GLU A 224 5.12 -22.17 -20.85
C GLU A 224 6.11 -21.30 -20.07
N VAL A 225 6.40 -21.68 -18.82
CA VAL A 225 7.51 -21.09 -18.05
C VAL A 225 8.76 -21.93 -18.35
N VAL A 226 9.60 -21.41 -19.23
CA VAL A 226 10.77 -22.14 -19.77
C VAL A 226 11.99 -22.14 -18.86
N ALA A 227 12.05 -21.20 -17.92
CA ALA A 227 13.11 -21.12 -16.91
C ALA A 227 12.58 -20.49 -15.62
N LYS A 228 13.17 -20.91 -14.49
CA LYS A 228 12.95 -20.35 -13.15
C LYS A 228 14.30 -20.17 -12.49
N GLU A 229 14.63 -18.94 -12.14
CA GLU A 229 15.90 -18.61 -11.54
C GLU A 229 15.75 -17.72 -10.32
N ALA A 230 16.35 -18.13 -9.22
CA ALA A 230 16.53 -17.28 -8.05
C ALA A 230 17.89 -16.61 -8.12
N ILE A 231 17.93 -15.30 -7.88
CA ILE A 231 19.18 -14.54 -7.77
C ILE A 231 19.48 -14.19 -6.31
N THR A 232 20.75 -13.95 -6.01
CA THR A 232 21.16 -13.47 -4.69
C THR A 232 21.10 -11.94 -4.69
N PRO A 233 20.33 -11.32 -3.76
CA PRO A 233 20.27 -9.87 -3.65
C PRO A 233 21.64 -9.24 -3.40
N GLY A 234 21.84 -8.03 -3.98
CA GLY A 234 23.06 -7.23 -3.77
C GLY A 234 24.28 -7.62 -4.59
N GLU A 235 24.17 -8.63 -5.47
CA GLU A 235 25.25 -8.97 -6.42
C GLU A 235 25.33 -7.92 -7.53
N THR A 236 26.54 -7.74 -8.07
CA THR A 236 26.81 -6.79 -9.16
C THR A 236 26.91 -7.47 -10.53
N ASP A 237 26.82 -8.79 -10.59
CA ASP A 237 26.92 -9.60 -11.81
C ASP A 237 25.91 -10.75 -11.80
N TYR A 238 24.94 -10.67 -12.70
CA TYR A 238 23.92 -11.69 -12.95
C TYR A 238 24.05 -12.33 -14.33
N THR A 239 25.19 -12.23 -14.99
CA THR A 239 25.39 -12.78 -16.34
C THR A 239 25.25 -14.31 -16.40
N ALA A 240 25.60 -15.01 -15.32
CA ALA A 240 25.47 -16.48 -15.27
C ALA A 240 24.00 -16.93 -15.24
N PRO A 241 23.12 -16.49 -14.33
CA PRO A 241 21.69 -16.83 -14.37
C PRO A 241 21.01 -16.29 -15.64
N LEU A 242 21.35 -15.09 -16.13
CA LEU A 242 20.80 -14.57 -17.38
C LEU A 242 21.15 -15.44 -18.59
N SER A 243 22.40 -15.93 -18.68
CA SER A 243 22.82 -16.86 -19.75
C SER A 243 22.10 -18.21 -19.67
N ALA A 244 21.81 -18.72 -18.46
CA ALA A 244 21.02 -19.92 -18.27
C ALA A 244 19.58 -19.73 -18.77
N VAL A 245 18.99 -18.57 -18.50
CA VAL A 245 17.66 -18.15 -19.01
C VAL A 245 17.70 -18.02 -20.53
N ALA A 246 18.71 -17.38 -21.12
CA ALA A 246 18.86 -17.17 -22.56
C ALA A 246 18.88 -18.49 -23.33
N ALA A 247 19.52 -19.53 -22.78
CA ALA A 247 19.56 -20.88 -23.36
C ALA A 247 18.17 -21.53 -23.55
N LYS A 248 17.13 -20.99 -22.88
CA LYS A 248 15.74 -21.45 -22.98
C LYS A 248 14.89 -20.64 -23.96
N SER A 249 15.46 -19.58 -24.54
CA SER A 249 14.80 -18.71 -25.53
C SER A 249 13.42 -18.19 -25.09
N PRO A 250 13.29 -17.50 -23.95
CA PRO A 250 12.05 -16.86 -23.53
C PRO A 250 11.74 -15.66 -24.40
N GLU A 251 10.45 -15.28 -24.50
CA GLU A 251 9.98 -14.03 -25.14
C GLU A 251 10.02 -12.85 -24.16
N ALA A 252 9.88 -13.14 -22.86
CA ALA A 252 9.98 -12.17 -21.78
C ALA A 252 10.59 -12.81 -20.54
N ILE A 253 11.19 -11.97 -19.69
CA ILE A 253 11.55 -12.29 -18.30
C ILE A 253 10.57 -11.56 -17.41
N TYR A 254 9.77 -12.29 -16.61
CA TYR A 254 9.11 -11.70 -15.46
C TYR A 254 10.08 -11.69 -14.27
N TYR A 255 10.25 -10.54 -13.64
CA TYR A 255 11.10 -10.40 -12.46
C TYR A 255 10.29 -9.94 -11.24
N GLY A 256 10.27 -10.79 -10.20
CA GLY A 256 9.75 -10.48 -8.87
C GLY A 256 10.88 -10.09 -7.93
N GLY A 257 10.91 -8.83 -7.49
CA GLY A 257 11.96 -8.30 -6.63
C GLY A 257 12.02 -6.78 -6.67
N TYR A 258 13.16 -6.23 -6.25
CA TYR A 258 13.29 -4.79 -6.10
C TYR A 258 14.15 -4.14 -7.18
N VAL A 259 14.12 -2.80 -7.21
CA VAL A 259 14.86 -1.97 -8.16
C VAL A 259 16.37 -2.18 -8.05
N GLN A 260 16.88 -2.48 -6.88
CA GLN A 260 18.30 -2.73 -6.61
C GLN A 260 18.89 -3.76 -7.57
N GLU A 261 18.23 -4.90 -7.75
CA GLU A 261 18.68 -5.99 -8.63
C GLU A 261 18.28 -5.72 -10.09
N ALA A 262 17.08 -5.15 -10.30
CA ALA A 262 16.57 -4.87 -11.64
C ALA A 262 17.51 -3.95 -12.43
N VAL A 263 18.13 -2.95 -11.78
CA VAL A 263 19.07 -2.02 -12.43
C VAL A 263 20.41 -2.66 -12.79
N VAL A 264 20.71 -3.84 -12.26
CA VAL A 264 21.87 -4.66 -12.63
C VAL A 264 21.48 -5.68 -13.71
N LEU A 265 20.33 -6.35 -13.55
CA LEU A 265 19.82 -7.35 -14.50
C LEU A 265 19.63 -6.77 -15.90
N VAL A 266 18.89 -5.66 -16.00
CA VAL A 266 18.46 -5.11 -17.28
C VAL A 266 19.62 -4.74 -18.21
N PRO A 267 20.66 -4.00 -17.77
CA PRO A 267 21.82 -3.73 -18.62
C PRO A 267 22.63 -4.98 -19.02
N GLN A 268 22.56 -6.05 -18.22
CA GLN A 268 23.29 -7.29 -18.48
C GLN A 268 22.54 -8.27 -19.41
N MET A 269 21.26 -8.04 -19.68
CA MET A 269 20.46 -8.91 -20.53
C MET A 269 21.02 -9.07 -21.93
N ALA A 270 21.35 -7.97 -22.62
CA ALA A 270 21.83 -8.01 -23.99
C ALA A 270 23.14 -8.80 -24.13
N GLN A 271 24.12 -8.57 -23.26
CA GLN A 271 25.39 -9.28 -23.27
C GLN A 271 25.28 -10.76 -22.87
N SER A 272 24.16 -11.15 -22.25
CA SER A 272 23.87 -12.51 -21.82
C SER A 272 23.05 -13.32 -22.85
N GLY A 273 22.82 -12.75 -24.06
CA GLY A 273 22.07 -13.41 -25.14
C GLY A 273 20.55 -13.22 -25.05
N LEU A 274 20.08 -12.19 -24.34
CA LEU A 274 18.67 -11.84 -24.18
C LEU A 274 18.32 -10.53 -24.91
N GLU A 275 19.05 -10.20 -25.98
CA GLU A 275 18.74 -9.04 -26.81
C GLU A 275 17.31 -9.17 -27.40
N GLY A 276 16.48 -8.14 -27.20
CA GLY A 276 15.10 -8.12 -27.65
C GLY A 276 14.10 -8.88 -26.78
N VAL A 277 14.54 -9.57 -25.72
CA VAL A 277 13.67 -10.17 -24.72
C VAL A 277 13.13 -9.08 -23.80
N VAL A 278 11.80 -9.05 -23.57
CA VAL A 278 11.15 -8.04 -22.76
C VAL A 278 11.44 -8.27 -21.27
N PHE A 279 11.90 -7.23 -20.57
CA PHE A 279 11.93 -7.23 -19.12
C PHE A 279 10.57 -6.78 -18.58
N PHE A 280 9.93 -7.65 -17.81
CA PHE A 280 8.64 -7.37 -17.19
C PHE A 280 8.81 -7.43 -15.66
N GLY A 281 8.99 -6.26 -15.06
CA GLY A 281 9.14 -6.09 -13.63
C GLY A 281 7.79 -5.97 -12.92
N CYS A 282 7.86 -5.63 -11.66
CA CYS A 282 6.73 -5.51 -10.73
C CYS A 282 6.72 -4.11 -10.09
N ASP A 283 5.88 -3.91 -9.08
CA ASP A 283 5.81 -2.65 -8.32
C ASP A 283 7.13 -2.31 -7.60
N GLY A 284 7.86 -3.32 -7.14
CA GLY A 284 9.19 -3.16 -6.54
C GLY A 284 10.29 -2.67 -7.50
N THR A 285 10.03 -2.67 -8.81
CA THR A 285 10.98 -2.19 -9.83
C THR A 285 10.65 -0.80 -10.38
N TYR A 286 9.49 -0.23 -10.00
CA TYR A 286 9.05 1.08 -10.45
C TYR A 286 9.76 2.21 -9.69
N GLY A 287 10.15 3.26 -10.40
CA GLY A 287 10.70 4.50 -9.84
C GLY A 287 11.73 5.16 -10.76
N GLU A 288 12.12 6.39 -10.41
CA GLU A 288 13.12 7.15 -11.19
C GLU A 288 14.50 6.48 -11.18
N ASP A 289 14.86 5.79 -10.11
CA ASP A 289 16.14 5.07 -10.01
C ASP A 289 16.29 3.99 -11.09
N PHE A 290 15.18 3.27 -11.43
CA PHE A 290 15.21 2.32 -12.54
C PHE A 290 15.59 3.02 -13.86
N ILE A 291 14.93 4.12 -14.18
CA ILE A 291 15.21 4.91 -15.40
C ILE A 291 16.66 5.42 -15.40
N ALA A 292 17.07 6.04 -14.30
CA ALA A 292 18.41 6.66 -14.21
C ALA A 292 19.54 5.65 -14.34
N LYS A 293 19.40 4.48 -13.72
CA LYS A 293 20.47 3.47 -13.65
C LYS A 293 20.48 2.51 -14.85
N THR A 294 19.32 2.22 -15.44
CA THR A 294 19.26 1.37 -16.66
C THR A 294 19.48 2.15 -17.95
N ALA A 295 19.20 3.45 -17.95
CA ALA A 295 19.31 4.34 -19.13
C ALA A 295 18.65 3.70 -20.39
N ALA A 296 19.35 3.65 -21.51
CA ALA A 296 18.84 3.08 -22.75
C ALA A 296 18.52 1.58 -22.69
N ALA A 297 19.13 0.83 -21.77
CA ALA A 297 18.84 -0.59 -21.60
C ALA A 297 17.45 -0.86 -20.99
N GLY A 298 16.90 0.13 -20.27
CA GLY A 298 15.57 0.05 -19.69
C GLY A 298 14.44 0.33 -20.66
N GLU A 299 14.72 0.76 -21.89
CA GLU A 299 13.67 1.08 -22.88
C GLU A 299 12.84 -0.16 -23.21
N GLY A 300 11.50 -0.03 -23.16
CA GLY A 300 10.56 -1.13 -23.35
C GLY A 300 10.36 -2.03 -22.14
N ALA A 301 11.02 -1.78 -21.01
CA ALA A 301 10.78 -2.51 -19.76
C ALA A 301 9.42 -2.12 -19.16
N TYR A 302 8.75 -3.09 -18.53
CA TYR A 302 7.49 -2.89 -17.82
C TYR A 302 7.67 -2.88 -16.32
N ALA A 303 6.79 -2.17 -15.62
CA ALA A 303 6.64 -2.21 -14.17
C ALA A 303 5.18 -1.93 -13.78
N VAL A 304 4.89 -2.01 -12.49
CA VAL A 304 3.56 -1.74 -11.93
C VAL A 304 3.61 -0.50 -11.04
N ALA A 305 2.58 0.34 -11.11
CA ALA A 305 2.39 1.45 -10.19
C ALA A 305 0.96 1.55 -9.70
N LEU A 306 0.77 2.29 -8.60
CA LEU A 306 -0.51 2.65 -8.02
C LEU A 306 -0.68 4.17 -8.14
N VAL A 307 -1.33 4.60 -9.20
CA VAL A 307 -1.63 6.02 -9.39
C VAL A 307 -3.10 6.24 -9.10
N PRO A 308 -3.44 7.10 -8.12
CA PRO A 308 -4.84 7.36 -7.79
C PRO A 308 -5.57 8.08 -8.92
N ALA A 309 -6.89 7.94 -8.95
CA ALA A 309 -7.72 8.74 -9.82
C ALA A 309 -7.56 10.25 -9.51
N ALA A 310 -7.55 11.07 -10.54
CA ALA A 310 -7.43 12.52 -10.38
C ALA A 310 -8.56 13.09 -9.53
N SER A 311 -8.21 13.89 -8.53
CA SER A 311 -9.14 14.61 -7.65
C SER A 311 -8.47 15.87 -7.10
N ASP A 312 -9.25 16.78 -6.54
CA ASP A 312 -8.70 17.98 -5.89
C ASP A 312 -7.80 17.63 -4.71
N ALA A 313 -8.14 16.57 -3.96
CA ALA A 313 -7.33 16.09 -2.84
C ALA A 313 -5.98 15.55 -3.31
N VAL A 314 -5.96 14.74 -4.36
CA VAL A 314 -4.72 14.21 -4.97
C VAL A 314 -3.88 15.36 -5.54
N THR A 315 -4.49 16.33 -6.22
CA THR A 315 -3.79 17.50 -6.76
C THR A 315 -3.12 18.30 -5.64
N LYS A 316 -3.87 18.64 -4.59
CA LYS A 316 -3.33 19.35 -3.42
C LYS A 316 -2.20 18.59 -2.74
N PHE A 317 -2.35 17.28 -2.56
CA PHE A 317 -1.29 16.43 -2.00
C PHE A 317 -0.02 16.47 -2.86
N ASN A 318 -0.15 16.30 -4.19
CA ASN A 318 0.99 16.32 -5.11
C ASN A 318 1.73 17.67 -5.07
N GLU A 319 1.01 18.79 -5.03
CA GLU A 319 1.59 20.13 -4.88
C GLU A 319 2.33 20.26 -3.54
N THR A 320 1.73 19.78 -2.44
CA THR A 320 2.36 19.80 -1.12
C THR A 320 3.61 18.94 -1.09
N TYR A 321 3.54 17.72 -1.65
CA TYR A 321 4.68 16.81 -1.71
C TYR A 321 5.86 17.42 -2.49
N GLN A 322 5.58 17.99 -3.65
CA GLN A 322 6.59 18.67 -4.47
C GLN A 322 7.20 19.89 -3.74
N ALA A 323 6.37 20.67 -3.04
CA ALA A 323 6.83 21.86 -2.33
C ALA A 323 7.67 21.52 -1.09
N ASP A 324 7.27 20.49 -0.33
CA ASP A 324 7.93 20.11 0.92
C ASP A 324 9.21 19.29 0.67
N PHE A 325 9.29 18.48 -0.41
CA PHE A 325 10.36 17.50 -0.63
C PHE A 325 11.13 17.64 -1.96
N GLY A 326 10.67 18.48 -2.88
CA GLY A 326 11.36 18.75 -4.16
C GLY A 326 11.25 17.64 -5.21
N ALA A 327 10.51 16.57 -4.94
CA ALA A 327 10.26 15.46 -5.85
C ALA A 327 8.77 15.40 -6.24
N ALA A 328 8.45 14.86 -7.40
CA ALA A 328 7.07 14.60 -7.77
C ALA A 328 6.53 13.40 -6.98
N ALA A 329 5.28 13.48 -6.51
CA ALA A 329 4.62 12.33 -5.89
C ALA A 329 4.56 11.15 -6.87
N GLY A 330 4.93 9.96 -6.43
CA GLY A 330 4.98 8.75 -7.26
C GLY A 330 6.25 8.60 -8.10
N SER A 331 7.24 9.51 -7.98
CA SER A 331 8.48 9.40 -8.76
C SER A 331 9.50 8.45 -8.11
N LEU A 332 9.57 8.42 -6.79
CA LEU A 332 10.53 7.59 -6.05
C LEU A 332 10.02 6.16 -5.83
N SER A 333 8.72 6.01 -5.58
CA SER A 333 8.06 4.72 -5.44
C SER A 333 6.58 4.80 -5.86
N PRO A 334 5.91 3.67 -6.12
CA PRO A 334 4.49 3.69 -6.48
C PRO A 334 3.55 3.88 -5.28
N TYR A 335 4.07 4.09 -4.05
CA TYR A 335 3.33 4.01 -2.80
C TYR A 335 3.11 5.34 -2.07
N THR A 336 3.48 6.46 -2.68
CA THR A 336 3.41 7.80 -2.06
C THR A 336 2.02 8.11 -1.48
N TRP A 337 0.95 7.84 -2.23
CA TRP A 337 -0.43 8.11 -1.81
C TRP A 337 -0.94 7.08 -0.79
N ASN A 338 -0.54 5.82 -0.94
CA ASN A 338 -0.83 4.76 0.03
C ASN A 338 -0.18 5.03 1.38
N ALA A 339 1.01 5.66 1.38
CA ALA A 339 1.70 6.07 2.60
C ALA A 339 0.91 7.14 3.38
N TYR A 340 0.39 8.15 2.67
CA TYR A 340 -0.53 9.12 3.25
C TYR A 340 -1.75 8.44 3.86
N ASP A 341 -2.41 7.58 3.08
CA ASP A 341 -3.63 6.90 3.50
C ASP A 341 -3.41 6.00 4.72
N SER A 342 -2.29 5.26 4.76
CA SER A 342 -1.92 4.43 5.91
C SER A 342 -1.84 5.24 7.20
N ALA A 343 -1.11 6.35 7.17
CA ALA A 343 -0.97 7.22 8.33
C ALA A 343 -2.28 7.92 8.70
N ALA A 344 -3.07 8.36 7.69
CA ALA A 344 -4.34 9.04 7.92
C ALA A 344 -5.41 8.11 8.55
N VAL A 345 -5.47 6.84 8.13
CA VAL A 345 -6.34 5.82 8.77
C VAL A 345 -5.93 5.61 10.22
N LEU A 346 -4.64 5.47 10.51
CA LEU A 346 -4.15 5.31 11.89
C LEU A 346 -4.50 6.52 12.75
N VAL A 347 -4.32 7.74 12.24
CA VAL A 347 -4.71 8.97 12.94
C VAL A 347 -6.22 8.99 13.22
N ALA A 348 -7.06 8.64 12.24
CA ALA A 348 -8.50 8.60 12.42
C ALA A 348 -8.90 7.57 13.48
N ALA A 349 -8.30 6.39 13.47
CA ALA A 349 -8.52 5.35 14.48
C ALA A 349 -8.08 5.81 15.88
N ILE A 350 -6.91 6.41 16.02
CA ILE A 350 -6.43 6.97 17.29
C ILE A 350 -7.43 8.00 17.82
N LYS A 351 -7.84 8.97 17.00
CA LYS A 351 -8.82 10.01 17.37
C LYS A 351 -10.18 9.44 17.80
N SER A 352 -10.53 8.25 17.32
CA SER A 352 -11.83 7.62 17.66
C SER A 352 -11.85 6.89 19.00
N VAL A 353 -10.69 6.48 19.53
CA VAL A 353 -10.59 5.67 20.75
C VAL A 353 -9.85 6.36 21.90
N ALA A 354 -8.99 7.33 21.60
CA ALA A 354 -8.21 8.03 22.61
C ALA A 354 -9.07 8.99 23.42
N PHE A 355 -8.73 9.13 24.70
CA PHE A 355 -9.40 10.05 25.63
C PHE A 355 -8.41 10.76 26.55
N LYS A 356 -8.75 11.95 26.99
CA LYS A 356 -7.95 12.75 27.92
C LYS A 356 -8.32 12.43 29.36
N GLY A 357 -7.33 12.04 30.16
CA GLY A 357 -7.52 11.81 31.59
C GLY A 357 -7.54 13.08 32.42
N GLU A 358 -7.97 12.99 33.68
CA GLU A 358 -8.01 14.11 34.62
C GLU A 358 -6.61 14.68 34.93
N ASP A 359 -5.56 13.86 34.77
CA ASP A 359 -4.15 14.24 34.90
C ASP A 359 -3.61 15.03 33.69
N GLY A 360 -4.46 15.26 32.68
CA GLY A 360 -4.13 15.97 31.44
C GLY A 360 -3.39 15.11 30.42
N SER A 361 -3.08 13.84 30.72
CA SER A 361 -2.48 12.90 29.79
C SER A 361 -3.50 12.36 28.80
N LEU A 362 -3.04 11.99 27.60
CA LEU A 362 -3.85 11.27 26.62
C LEU A 362 -3.66 9.77 26.80
N TYR A 363 -4.76 9.03 26.85
CA TYR A 363 -4.79 7.59 26.96
C TYR A 363 -5.32 6.97 25.67
N VAL A 364 -4.63 5.96 25.15
CA VAL A 364 -5.02 5.24 23.93
C VAL A 364 -5.14 3.76 24.27
N PRO A 365 -6.38 3.22 24.44
CA PRO A 365 -6.60 1.79 24.67
C PRO A 365 -6.11 0.98 23.47
N ARG A 366 -5.15 0.09 23.69
CA ARG A 366 -4.42 -0.58 22.59
C ARG A 366 -5.30 -1.58 21.84
N GLY A 367 -6.07 -2.40 22.55
CA GLY A 367 -7.00 -3.36 21.95
C GLY A 367 -8.12 -2.67 21.19
N ALA A 368 -8.70 -1.61 21.76
CA ALA A 368 -9.69 -0.80 21.08
C ALA A 368 -9.13 -0.16 19.81
N LEU A 369 -7.86 0.28 19.83
CA LEU A 369 -7.20 0.83 18.65
C LEU A 369 -6.98 -0.24 17.56
N VAL A 370 -6.57 -1.45 17.92
CA VAL A 370 -6.47 -2.58 16.99
C VAL A 370 -7.81 -2.82 16.28
N ASP A 371 -8.90 -2.86 17.06
CA ASP A 371 -10.25 -3.07 16.53
C ASP A 371 -10.71 -1.89 15.67
N ALA A 372 -10.40 -0.65 16.05
CA ALA A 372 -10.75 0.54 15.28
C ALA A 372 -10.05 0.58 13.91
N VAL A 373 -8.75 0.23 13.85
CA VAL A 373 -8.00 0.15 12.59
C VAL A 373 -8.59 -0.94 11.69
N ARG A 374 -8.81 -2.16 12.21
CA ARG A 374 -9.44 -3.26 11.48
C ARG A 374 -10.87 -2.94 11.06
N GLY A 375 -11.59 -2.17 11.87
CA GLY A 375 -12.95 -1.73 11.64
C GLY A 375 -13.13 -0.61 10.61
N THR A 376 -12.05 -0.11 10.00
CA THR A 376 -12.08 0.97 9.00
C THR A 376 -13.09 0.66 7.89
N LYS A 377 -14.05 1.57 7.66
CA LYS A 377 -15.08 1.46 6.62
C LYS A 377 -15.36 2.82 5.99
N GLY A 378 -15.32 2.88 4.66
CA GLY A 378 -15.70 4.09 3.92
C GLY A 378 -14.75 5.28 4.13
N PHE A 379 -13.51 5.03 4.55
CA PHE A 379 -12.51 6.09 4.74
C PHE A 379 -12.13 6.68 3.37
N GLN A 380 -12.22 8.00 3.25
CA GLN A 380 -11.88 8.71 2.01
C GLN A 380 -10.38 8.96 1.99
N GLY A 381 -9.63 8.07 1.35
CA GLY A 381 -8.20 8.20 1.13
C GLY A 381 -7.86 8.88 -0.21
N LEU A 382 -6.58 9.14 -0.44
CA LEU A 382 -6.07 9.59 -1.74
C LEU A 382 -6.11 8.48 -2.79
N SER A 383 -5.83 7.24 -2.38
CA SER A 383 -5.88 6.06 -3.26
C SER A 383 -7.31 5.58 -3.56
N GLY A 384 -8.31 6.14 -2.88
CA GLY A 384 -9.73 5.83 -3.04
C GLY A 384 -10.45 5.59 -1.71
N VAL A 385 -11.62 4.95 -1.77
CA VAL A 385 -12.40 4.65 -0.57
C VAL A 385 -11.90 3.37 0.07
N LEU A 386 -11.33 3.47 1.28
CA LEU A 386 -10.77 2.35 2.01
C LEU A 386 -11.80 1.67 2.91
N ALA A 387 -11.78 0.34 2.91
CA ALA A 387 -12.59 -0.47 3.80
C ALA A 387 -11.84 -1.78 4.09
N CYS A 388 -11.46 -1.99 5.33
CA CYS A 388 -10.77 -3.21 5.74
C CYS A 388 -11.75 -4.39 5.84
N ASP A 389 -11.33 -5.56 5.36
CA ASP A 389 -12.02 -6.82 5.59
C ASP A 389 -11.57 -7.48 6.90
N ALA A 390 -12.10 -8.66 7.18
CA ALA A 390 -11.77 -9.41 8.41
C ALA A 390 -10.29 -9.84 8.47
N THR A 391 -9.60 -9.90 7.36
CA THR A 391 -8.19 -10.31 7.27
C THR A 391 -7.21 -9.14 7.34
N GLY A 392 -7.69 -7.90 7.15
CA GLY A 392 -6.87 -6.69 7.15
C GLY A 392 -6.54 -6.15 5.76
N GLU A 393 -7.20 -6.65 4.72
CA GLU A 393 -7.14 -6.05 3.40
C GLU A 393 -8.03 -4.80 3.36
N CYS A 394 -7.42 -3.63 3.15
CA CYS A 394 -8.12 -2.33 3.17
C CYS A 394 -8.02 -1.58 1.84
N ASN A 395 -7.57 -2.24 0.79
CA ASN A 395 -7.22 -1.65 -0.50
C ASN A 395 -8.41 -1.02 -1.23
N ALA A 396 -8.13 0.05 -1.98
CA ALA A 396 -9.10 0.77 -2.78
C ALA A 396 -8.88 0.64 -4.29
N SER A 397 -7.63 0.46 -4.74
CA SER A 397 -7.25 0.45 -6.16
C SER A 397 -6.40 -0.77 -6.52
N GLY A 398 -6.45 -1.15 -7.81
CA GLY A 398 -5.64 -2.23 -8.37
C GLY A 398 -4.36 -1.73 -9.06
N PRO A 399 -3.53 -2.67 -9.55
CA PRO A 399 -2.29 -2.35 -10.25
C PRO A 399 -2.55 -1.74 -11.63
N ILE A 400 -1.66 -0.81 -12.05
CA ILE A 400 -1.62 -0.23 -13.39
C ILE A 400 -0.23 -0.52 -13.96
N PHE A 401 -0.17 -1.02 -15.21
CA PHE A 401 1.11 -1.22 -15.88
C PHE A 401 1.64 0.06 -16.48
N TYR A 402 2.94 0.21 -16.35
CA TYR A 402 3.75 1.23 -16.99
C TYR A 402 4.80 0.57 -17.87
N ILE A 403 5.21 1.28 -18.90
CA ILE A 403 6.30 0.91 -19.81
C ILE A 403 7.27 2.07 -19.92
N VAL A 404 8.55 1.78 -20.05
CA VAL A 404 9.56 2.81 -20.34
C VAL A 404 9.51 3.17 -21.83
N LYS A 405 9.22 4.44 -22.13
CA LYS A 405 9.29 5.04 -23.47
C LYS A 405 10.00 6.38 -23.40
N ASP A 406 10.99 6.56 -24.26
CA ASP A 406 11.81 7.78 -24.31
C ASP A 406 12.42 8.13 -22.94
N GLY A 407 12.88 7.11 -22.21
CA GLY A 407 13.49 7.25 -20.87
C GLY A 407 12.51 7.72 -19.80
N LYS A 408 11.22 7.42 -19.91
CA LYS A 408 10.18 7.77 -18.91
C LYS A 408 9.19 6.64 -18.72
N TRP A 409 8.68 6.49 -17.51
CA TRP A 409 7.51 5.66 -17.25
C TRP A 409 6.26 6.31 -17.84
N VAL A 410 5.56 5.60 -18.72
CA VAL A 410 4.24 6.00 -19.25
C VAL A 410 3.26 4.85 -19.06
N PRO A 411 1.96 5.11 -18.86
CA PRO A 411 0.96 4.04 -18.79
C PRO A 411 1.03 3.12 -20.01
N ALA A 412 1.03 1.83 -19.78
CA ALA A 412 1.01 0.82 -20.84
C ALA A 412 -0.45 0.65 -21.31
N GLU A 413 -0.69 0.78 -22.63
CA GLU A 413 -2.02 0.68 -23.27
C GLU A 413 -2.54 -0.76 -23.35
#